data_866fec55ca99e0fd69f92a074553892c
#
_entry.id   866fec55ca99e0fd69f92a074553892c
#
_cell.length_a   1.000
_cell.length_b   1.000
_cell.length_c   1.000
_cell.angle_alpha   90.00
_cell.angle_beta   90.00
_cell.angle_gamma   90.00
#
_symmetry.space_group_name_H-M   'P 1'
#
loop_
_entity.id
_entity.type
_entity.pdbx_description
1 polymer ?
#
loop_
_entity_poly.entity_id
_entity_poly.type
_entity_poly.pdbx_seq_one_letter_code
_entity_poly.pdbx_strand_id
1 'polypeptide(L)'
;VRLKLDLHDVYNRNRDIDRALNDIIEEALRKRAKTVEIIPGKGSGQLKKRVLRFLEQKEIKAKYHRVEKDGKNFGRLFVHFKH
;
A
#
# COMPACT_ATOMS: atom_id res chain seq x y z
N VAL A 1 -4.23 15.56 -2.96
CA VAL A 1 -3.28 14.77 -3.74
C VAL A 1 -3.50 13.29 -3.49
N ARG A 2 -3.52 12.52 -4.55
CA ARG A 2 -3.69 11.07 -4.49
C ARG A 2 -2.46 10.40 -5.10
N LEU A 3 -1.85 9.50 -4.35
CA LEU A 3 -0.68 8.79 -4.82
C LEU A 3 -1.04 7.37 -5.25
N LYS A 4 -0.21 6.81 -6.10
CA LYS A 4 -0.43 5.46 -6.62
C LYS A 4 0.88 4.69 -6.59
N LEU A 5 0.83 3.44 -6.12
CA LEU A 5 1.98 2.55 -6.11
C LEU A 5 1.61 1.25 -6.81
N ASP A 6 2.28 0.97 -7.91
CA ASP A 6 2.11 -0.28 -8.65
C ASP A 6 3.28 -1.19 -8.35
N LEU A 7 2.99 -2.32 -7.70
CA LEU A 7 4.02 -3.29 -7.31
C LEU A 7 4.27 -4.36 -8.37
N HIS A 8 3.61 -4.23 -9.53
CA HIS A 8 3.74 -5.20 -10.59
C HIS A 8 5.20 -5.48 -10.99
N ASP A 9 6.01 -4.42 -11.00
CA ASP A 9 7.41 -4.54 -11.43
C ASP A 9 8.37 -5.00 -10.33
N VAL A 10 7.92 -5.05 -9.08
CA VAL A 10 8.81 -5.37 -7.95
C VAL A 10 8.37 -6.62 -7.17
N TYR A 11 7.41 -7.35 -7.69
CA TYR A 11 6.80 -8.48 -6.96
C TYR A 11 7.77 -9.62 -6.63
N ASN A 12 8.88 -9.72 -7.33
CA ASN A 12 9.84 -10.81 -7.11
C ASN A 12 10.89 -10.50 -6.04
N ARG A 13 10.90 -9.26 -5.51
CA ARG A 13 11.93 -8.82 -4.59
C ARG A 13 11.32 -8.38 -3.26
N ASN A 14 11.36 -9.27 -2.28
CA ASN A 14 10.73 -9.00 -0.99
C ASN A 14 11.21 -7.72 -0.31
N ARG A 15 12.50 -7.43 -0.37
CA ARG A 15 13.07 -6.21 0.21
C ARG A 15 12.55 -4.97 -0.49
N ASP A 16 12.44 -5.06 -1.82
CA ASP A 16 11.98 -3.92 -2.61
C ASP A 16 10.50 -3.63 -2.38
N ILE A 17 9.72 -4.66 -2.11
CA ILE A 17 8.30 -4.49 -1.80
C ILE A 17 8.14 -3.68 -0.51
N ASP A 18 8.82 -4.10 0.56
CA ASP A 18 8.71 -3.39 1.84
C ASP A 18 9.24 -1.97 1.73
N ARG A 19 10.34 -1.78 1.01
CA ARG A 19 10.90 -0.45 0.79
C ARG A 19 9.94 0.43 0.00
N ALA A 20 9.35 -0.09 -1.07
CA ALA A 20 8.41 0.66 -1.89
C ALA A 20 7.18 1.08 -1.07
N LEU A 21 6.67 0.18 -0.24
CA LEU A 21 5.54 0.47 0.62
C LEU A 21 5.89 1.55 1.65
N ASN A 22 7.04 1.42 2.27
CA ASN A 22 7.48 2.41 3.24
C ASN A 22 7.68 3.78 2.60
N ASP A 23 8.31 3.80 1.41
CA ASP A 23 8.57 5.04 0.70
C ASP A 23 7.29 5.74 0.30
N ILE A 24 6.29 5.01 -0.18
CA ILE A 24 5.03 5.64 -0.60
C ILE A 24 4.25 6.18 0.59
N ILE A 25 4.32 5.49 1.73
CA ILE A 25 3.66 5.97 2.94
C ILE A 25 4.33 7.25 3.44
N GLU A 26 5.65 7.29 3.45
CA GLU A 26 6.39 8.49 3.86
C GLU A 26 6.12 9.65 2.91
N GLU A 27 6.05 9.36 1.61
CA GLU A 27 5.73 10.39 0.63
C GLU A 27 4.31 10.92 0.84
N ALA A 28 3.37 10.05 1.13
CA ALA A 28 1.98 10.46 1.39
C ALA A 28 1.90 11.37 2.61
N LEU A 29 2.65 11.05 3.66
CA LEU A 29 2.67 11.87 4.86
C LEU A 29 3.29 13.23 4.57
N ARG A 30 4.39 13.24 3.82
CA ARG A 30 5.09 14.48 3.49
C ARG A 30 4.26 15.39 2.60
N LYS A 31 3.55 14.81 1.62
CA LYS A 31 2.73 15.55 0.67
C LYS A 31 1.29 15.72 1.14
N ARG A 32 0.95 15.18 2.31
CA ARG A 32 -0.40 15.20 2.85
C ARG A 32 -1.43 14.62 1.89
N ALA A 33 -1.07 13.51 1.25
CA ALA A 33 -1.98 12.80 0.39
C ALA A 33 -3.11 12.18 1.21
N LYS A 34 -4.34 12.31 0.74
CA LYS A 34 -5.48 11.73 1.44
C LYS A 34 -5.58 10.23 1.24
N THR A 35 -5.17 9.76 0.08
CA THR A 35 -5.31 8.34 -0.27
C THR A 35 -4.12 7.89 -1.10
N VAL A 36 -3.66 6.68 -0.83
CA VAL A 36 -2.66 6.01 -1.65
C VAL A 36 -3.31 4.75 -2.22
N GLU A 37 -3.28 4.62 -3.55
CA GLU A 37 -3.75 3.42 -4.23
C GLU A 37 -2.57 2.47 -4.39
N ILE A 38 -2.70 1.24 -3.89
CA ILE A 38 -1.66 0.23 -4.02
C ILE A 38 -2.19 -0.89 -4.91
N ILE A 39 -1.45 -1.20 -5.97
CA ILE A 39 -1.80 -2.26 -6.91
C ILE A 39 -0.80 -3.40 -6.75
N PRO A 40 -1.17 -4.47 -6.01
CA PRO A 40 -0.26 -5.60 -5.82
C PRO A 40 -0.07 -6.45 -7.08
N GLY A 41 -0.96 -6.27 -8.05
CA GLY A 41 -0.89 -7.06 -9.27
C GLY A 41 -1.81 -8.26 -9.25
N LYS A 42 -1.93 -8.90 -10.41
CA LYS A 42 -2.77 -10.09 -10.59
C LYS A 42 -1.94 -11.33 -10.30
N GLY A 43 -2.17 -11.97 -9.20
CA GLY A 43 -1.41 -13.15 -8.84
C GLY A 43 -2.21 -14.06 -7.95
N SER A 44 -1.51 -14.90 -7.22
CA SER A 44 -2.10 -15.85 -6.27
C SER A 44 -2.66 -15.19 -5.01
N GLY A 45 -2.59 -13.88 -4.91
CA GLY A 45 -3.01 -13.17 -3.72
C GLY A 45 -1.94 -13.07 -2.65
N GLN A 46 -0.78 -13.68 -2.88
CA GLN A 46 0.30 -13.64 -1.91
C GLN A 46 0.86 -12.23 -1.72
N LEU A 47 0.99 -11.50 -2.82
CA LEU A 47 1.50 -10.14 -2.75
C LEU A 47 0.53 -9.22 -2.01
N LYS A 48 -0.76 -9.43 -2.23
CA LYS A 48 -1.78 -8.68 -1.51
C LYS A 48 -1.71 -8.96 -0.01
N LYS A 49 -1.53 -10.23 0.36
CA LYS A 49 -1.39 -10.61 1.76
C LYS A 49 -0.15 -9.98 2.38
N ARG A 50 0.93 -9.91 1.62
CA ARG A 50 2.16 -9.30 2.10
C ARG A 50 1.98 -7.81 2.34
N VAL A 51 1.29 -7.13 1.42
CA VAL A 51 1.00 -5.70 1.58
C VAL A 51 0.14 -5.48 2.83
N LEU A 52 -0.90 -6.28 3.01
CA LEU A 52 -1.76 -6.15 4.18
C LEU A 52 -0.99 -6.41 5.47
N ARG A 53 -0.11 -7.40 5.48
CA ARG A 53 0.72 -7.70 6.63
C ARG A 53 1.65 -6.52 6.97
N PHE A 54 2.23 -5.92 5.94
CA PHE A 54 3.07 -4.74 6.14
C PHE A 54 2.26 -3.61 6.77
N LEU A 55 1.06 -3.36 6.26
CA LEU A 55 0.21 -2.29 6.75
C LEU A 55 -0.32 -2.55 8.16
N GLU A 56 -0.34 -3.80 8.61
CA GLU A 56 -0.79 -4.15 9.96
C GLU A 56 0.28 -3.95 11.02
N GLN A 57 1.51 -3.70 10.64
CA GLN A 57 2.57 -3.43 11.61
C GLN A 57 2.19 -2.21 12.44
N LYS A 58 2.42 -2.30 13.74
CA LYS A 58 2.01 -1.26 14.68
C LYS A 58 2.54 0.12 14.30
N GLU A 59 3.81 0.17 13.88
CA GLU A 59 4.45 1.41 13.48
C GLU A 59 3.82 2.01 12.24
N ILE A 60 3.43 1.16 11.30
CA ILE A 60 2.82 1.61 10.05
C ILE A 60 1.36 2.01 10.30
N LYS A 61 0.65 1.22 11.09
CA LYS A 61 -0.74 1.49 11.43
C LYS A 61 -0.95 2.86 12.04
N ALA A 62 0.03 3.33 12.79
CA ALA A 62 -0.04 4.65 13.40
C ALA A 62 0.03 5.78 12.39
N LYS A 63 0.46 5.50 11.16
CA LYS A 63 0.66 6.52 10.13
C LYS A 63 -0.54 6.75 9.23
N TYR A 64 -1.49 5.79 9.19
CA TYR A 64 -2.66 5.93 8.34
C TYR A 64 -3.94 5.74 9.14
N HIS A 65 -5.08 6.06 8.52
CA HIS A 65 -6.38 5.96 9.18
C HIS A 65 -7.00 4.57 8.98
N ARG A 66 -7.14 4.15 7.73
CA ARG A 66 -7.75 2.85 7.43
C ARG A 66 -7.33 2.35 6.05
N VAL A 67 -7.52 1.06 5.82
CA VAL A 67 -7.28 0.43 4.52
C VAL A 67 -8.61 -0.04 3.96
N GLU A 68 -8.85 0.27 2.70
CA GLU A 68 -10.05 -0.15 2.00
C GLU A 68 -9.65 -1.11 0.88
N LYS A 69 -10.34 -2.24 0.80
CA LYS A 69 -10.14 -3.21 -0.28
C LYS A 69 -11.16 -2.94 -1.36
N ASP A 70 -10.70 -2.92 -2.63
CA ASP A 70 -11.60 -2.74 -3.74
C ASP A 70 -12.37 -4.03 -3.99
N GLY A 71 -13.68 -3.99 -3.84
CA GLY A 71 -14.53 -5.16 -4.03
C GLY A 71 -14.68 -5.59 -5.48
N LYS A 72 -14.41 -4.71 -6.43
CA LYS A 72 -14.54 -5.01 -7.86
C LYS A 72 -13.24 -5.43 -8.51
N ASN A 73 -12.12 -4.93 -7.99
CA ASN A 73 -10.79 -5.24 -8.51
C ASN A 73 -9.96 -5.86 -7.40
N PHE A 74 -9.77 -7.15 -7.47
CA PHE A 74 -9.05 -7.90 -6.44
C PHE A 74 -7.60 -7.45 -6.22
N GLY A 75 -7.06 -6.69 -7.16
CA GLY A 75 -5.69 -6.28 -7.08
C GLY A 75 -5.44 -4.90 -6.47
N ARG A 76 -6.47 -4.23 -5.97
CA ARG A 76 -6.29 -2.85 -5.48
C ARG A 76 -6.60 -2.69 -4.01
N LEU A 77 -5.76 -1.88 -3.37
CA LEU A 77 -5.95 -1.50 -1.98
C LEU A 77 -5.85 0.02 -1.89
N PHE A 78 -6.67 0.61 -1.04
CA PHE A 78 -6.63 2.05 -0.82
C PHE A 78 -6.28 2.31 0.64
N VAL A 79 -5.20 3.04 0.86
CA VAL A 79 -4.79 3.44 2.20
C VAL A 79 -5.23 4.88 2.40
N HIS A 80 -6.13 5.08 3.36
CA HIS A 80 -6.67 6.40 3.67
C HIS A 80 -5.96 7.01 4.86
N PHE A 81 -5.53 8.24 4.74
CA PHE A 81 -4.79 8.95 5.77
C PHE A 81 -5.69 9.91 6.53
N LYS A 82 -5.19 10.39 7.67
CA LYS A 82 -5.99 11.23 8.58
C LYS A 82 -6.06 12.71 8.21
N HIS A 83 -5.44 13.11 7.15
CA HIS A 83 -5.42 14.53 6.78
C HIS A 83 -6.77 15.04 6.34
#